data_25aff02ce01a18e3e7ca7f73d6a69b40
#
_entry.id   25aff02ce01a18e3e7ca7f73d6a69b40
#
_cell.length_a   1.000
_cell.length_b   1.000
_cell.length_c   1.000
_cell.angle_alpha   90.00
_cell.angle_beta   90.00
_cell.angle_gamma   90.00
#
_symmetry.space_group_name_H-M   'P 1'
#
loop_
_entity.id
_entity.type
_entity.pdbx_description
1 polymer ?
#
loop_
_entity_poly.entity_id
_entity_poly.type
_entity_poly.pdbx_seq_one_letter_code
_entity_poly.pdbx_strand_id
1 'polypeptide(L)'
;QAEDGIRDAQESRGLGDVYKRQIEKELSIRPPLVFAEEARRLRKRMADVAEGKAFLLQGGDCAESFAEHNANNIRDSFRVLLQMAVVLTFGSALPVIKIGRLAGQYSKPRSSPFEVINDVSLPSYRGDMVNDMAFEDKAREPNPERLLQVYDKSASTLNLLRAFAGGGMADLTKLHEWNLEFVSGTNEAIKYKELASQITSSLEFMNACGMTPENTAQLRETEFYTSHEGLLLNYEEALTRKDTITEEKGWFATSAHMLWVGDRTRSIDEAHIEYMRGIANPIGLKCGPSTDPDDLLRLIEKLNPLNQAGRLTLIARMGSADVYKKLKPLITAVKKSGLIVGWCCDPMHGNTVKASSGFKTRKMDDIMAEVRGFFEVHNEMHTVPGGVHFEMTGQNVTECVGGVYEVNEANLADRYHTHCDPRLNATQSLELAFLVADLLAENRTNLAKKIVAVS
;
A
#
# COMPACT_ATOMS: atom_id res chain seq x y z
N GLN A 1 -22.90 -32.91 -32.47
CA GLN A 1 -21.52 -32.37 -32.21
C GLN A 1 -21.52 -30.93 -31.66
N ALA A 2 -22.37 -30.02 -32.12
CA ALA A 2 -22.44 -28.66 -31.57
C ALA A 2 -23.24 -28.62 -30.24
N GLU A 3 -24.29 -29.43 -30.10
CA GLU A 3 -25.08 -29.54 -28.86
C GLU A 3 -24.32 -30.25 -27.76
N ASP A 4 -23.50 -31.26 -28.10
CA ASP A 4 -22.63 -31.94 -27.12
C ASP A 4 -21.55 -31.03 -26.56
N GLY A 5 -20.91 -30.21 -27.43
CA GLY A 5 -19.92 -29.24 -26.98
C GLY A 5 -20.48 -28.11 -26.09
N ILE A 6 -21.75 -27.72 -26.31
CA ILE A 6 -22.45 -26.76 -25.44
C ILE A 6 -22.80 -27.38 -24.08
N ARG A 7 -23.20 -28.64 -24.08
CA ARG A 7 -23.52 -29.41 -22.87
C ARG A 7 -22.29 -29.63 -21.99
N ASP A 8 -21.19 -30.09 -22.59
CA ASP A 8 -19.91 -30.26 -21.90
C ASP A 8 -19.35 -28.94 -21.33
N ALA A 9 -19.52 -27.83 -22.06
CA ALA A 9 -19.15 -26.50 -21.58
C ALA A 9 -20.03 -25.98 -20.44
N GLN A 10 -21.32 -26.35 -20.42
CA GLN A 10 -22.24 -26.01 -19.33
C GLN A 10 -22.00 -26.90 -18.10
N GLU A 11 -21.73 -28.18 -18.27
CA GLU A 11 -21.40 -29.09 -17.17
C GLU A 11 -20.06 -28.76 -16.53
N SER A 12 -19.06 -28.43 -17.33
CA SER A 12 -17.75 -27.98 -16.81
C SER A 12 -17.83 -26.64 -16.08
N ARG A 13 -18.68 -25.70 -16.53
CA ARG A 13 -18.96 -24.45 -15.80
C ARG A 13 -19.69 -24.72 -14.49
N GLY A 14 -20.67 -25.63 -14.48
CA GLY A 14 -21.39 -26.00 -13.28
C GLY A 14 -20.51 -26.67 -12.21
N LEU A 15 -19.60 -27.54 -12.60
CA LEU A 15 -18.61 -28.17 -11.70
C LEU A 15 -17.59 -27.14 -11.19
N GLY A 16 -17.13 -26.21 -12.03
CA GLY A 16 -16.27 -25.11 -11.63
C GLY A 16 -16.91 -24.18 -10.60
N ASP A 17 -18.20 -23.89 -10.74
CA ASP A 17 -18.95 -23.06 -9.79
C ASP A 17 -19.18 -23.79 -8.45
N VAL A 18 -19.45 -25.10 -8.45
CA VAL A 18 -19.59 -25.91 -7.23
C VAL A 18 -18.27 -25.95 -6.46
N TYR A 19 -17.17 -26.19 -7.16
CA TYR A 19 -15.83 -26.22 -6.58
C TYR A 19 -15.43 -24.86 -5.97
N LYS A 20 -15.69 -23.78 -6.69
CA LYS A 20 -15.45 -22.43 -6.20
C LYS A 20 -16.23 -22.14 -4.91
N ARG A 21 -17.52 -22.46 -4.85
CA ARG A 21 -18.35 -22.33 -3.63
C ARG A 21 -17.82 -23.16 -2.47
N GLN A 22 -17.24 -24.32 -2.74
CA GLN A 22 -16.63 -25.16 -1.71
C GLN A 22 -15.41 -24.48 -1.10
N ILE A 23 -14.53 -23.86 -1.91
CA ILE A 23 -13.38 -23.09 -1.44
C ILE A 23 -13.83 -21.86 -0.64
N GLU A 24 -14.83 -21.12 -1.11
CA GLU A 24 -15.41 -19.97 -0.40
C GLU A 24 -15.96 -20.39 0.97
N LYS A 25 -16.65 -21.54 1.04
CA LYS A 25 -17.15 -22.11 2.30
C LYS A 25 -16.00 -22.48 3.24
N GLU A 26 -14.93 -23.07 2.74
CA GLU A 26 -13.75 -23.41 3.54
C GLU A 26 -13.08 -22.14 4.09
N LEU A 27 -12.90 -21.10 3.28
CA LEU A 27 -12.39 -19.80 3.74
C LEU A 27 -13.29 -19.18 4.81
N SER A 28 -14.61 -19.31 4.68
CA SER A 28 -15.57 -18.71 5.61
C SER A 28 -15.50 -19.26 7.03
N ILE A 29 -14.98 -20.47 7.23
CA ILE A 29 -14.81 -21.10 8.55
C ILE A 29 -13.40 -20.96 9.11
N ARG A 30 -12.42 -20.46 8.31
CA ARG A 30 -11.06 -20.20 8.77
C ARG A 30 -11.03 -19.02 9.74
N PRO A 31 -10.05 -18.96 10.67
CA PRO A 31 -9.88 -17.82 11.57
C PRO A 31 -9.74 -16.50 10.82
N PRO A 32 -10.20 -15.37 11.36
CA PRO A 32 -9.94 -14.07 10.77
C PRO A 32 -8.45 -13.76 10.79
N LEU A 33 -7.93 -13.13 9.72
CA LEU A 33 -6.52 -12.69 9.65
C LEU A 33 -6.29 -11.46 10.51
N VAL A 34 -7.28 -10.55 10.55
CA VAL A 34 -7.28 -9.36 11.40
C VAL A 34 -8.62 -9.25 12.13
N PHE A 35 -8.62 -8.56 13.29
CA PHE A 35 -9.82 -8.36 14.09
C PHE A 35 -10.46 -6.98 13.88
N ALA A 36 -11.75 -6.89 14.12
CA ALA A 36 -12.52 -5.66 14.00
C ALA A 36 -11.90 -4.49 14.81
N GLU A 37 -11.40 -4.77 16.02
CA GLU A 37 -10.79 -3.73 16.87
C GLU A 37 -9.48 -3.18 16.31
N GLU A 38 -8.69 -4.00 15.61
CA GLU A 38 -7.49 -3.53 14.91
C GLU A 38 -7.88 -2.56 13.77
N ALA A 39 -8.95 -2.88 13.00
CA ALA A 39 -9.46 -2.01 11.94
C ALA A 39 -10.06 -0.70 12.50
N ARG A 40 -10.76 -0.75 13.65
CA ARG A 40 -11.24 0.48 14.33
C ARG A 40 -10.10 1.35 14.83
N ARG A 41 -9.06 0.73 15.41
CA ARG A 41 -7.86 1.46 15.83
C ARG A 41 -7.21 2.15 14.64
N LEU A 42 -7.06 1.44 13.52
CA LEU A 42 -6.56 2.05 12.30
C LEU A 42 -7.45 3.20 11.82
N ARG A 43 -8.78 3.06 11.86
CA ARG A 43 -9.70 4.15 11.48
C ARG A 43 -9.47 5.42 12.31
N LYS A 44 -9.22 5.30 13.62
CA LYS A 44 -8.89 6.44 14.49
C LYS A 44 -7.54 7.07 14.06
N ARG A 45 -6.53 6.26 13.77
CA ARG A 45 -5.24 6.77 13.27
C ARG A 45 -5.38 7.46 11.91
N MET A 46 -6.23 6.93 11.03
CA MET A 46 -6.49 7.56 9.73
C MET A 46 -7.29 8.87 9.86
N ALA A 47 -8.06 9.04 10.92
CA ALA A 47 -8.67 10.33 11.24
C ALA A 47 -7.59 11.38 11.59
N ASP A 48 -6.60 11.01 12.41
CA ASP A 48 -5.45 11.87 12.70
C ASP A 48 -4.69 12.26 11.42
N VAL A 49 -4.58 11.33 10.45
CA VAL A 49 -3.98 11.61 9.12
C VAL A 49 -4.81 12.64 8.34
N ALA A 50 -6.12 12.48 8.28
CA ALA A 50 -7.00 13.41 7.58
C ALA A 50 -6.96 14.84 8.19
N GLU A 51 -6.71 14.95 9.49
CA GLU A 51 -6.58 16.20 10.23
C GLU A 51 -5.14 16.78 10.22
N GLY A 52 -4.17 16.09 9.62
CA GLY A 52 -2.76 16.54 9.59
C GLY A 52 -2.02 16.36 10.92
N LYS A 53 -2.55 15.56 11.84
CA LYS A 53 -1.93 15.21 13.14
C LYS A 53 -1.03 13.98 13.07
N ALA A 54 -1.11 13.22 11.99
CA ALA A 54 -0.27 12.07 11.67
C ALA A 54 0.01 12.02 10.16
N PHE A 55 0.98 11.22 9.75
CA PHE A 55 1.31 11.00 8.35
C PHE A 55 1.19 9.52 7.99
N LEU A 56 0.58 9.19 6.85
CA LEU A 56 0.45 7.82 6.34
C LEU A 56 1.66 7.42 5.51
N LEU A 57 2.33 6.34 5.90
CA LEU A 57 3.26 5.59 5.07
C LEU A 57 2.62 4.25 4.69
N GLN A 58 2.15 4.13 3.46
CA GLN A 58 1.64 2.88 2.90
C GLN A 58 2.64 2.37 1.86
N GLY A 59 3.19 1.16 2.05
CA GLY A 59 4.21 0.65 1.15
C GLY A 59 4.34 -0.87 1.20
N GLY A 60 4.94 -1.44 0.14
CA GLY A 60 5.20 -2.86 0.02
C GLY A 60 5.05 -3.35 -1.42
N ASP A 61 4.79 -4.61 -1.61
CA ASP A 61 4.86 -5.23 -2.92
C ASP A 61 3.84 -4.69 -3.92
N CYS A 62 4.21 -4.72 -5.19
CA CYS A 62 3.30 -4.48 -6.30
C CYS A 62 2.23 -5.57 -6.36
N ALA A 63 2.67 -6.82 -6.40
CA ALA A 63 1.89 -8.02 -6.17
C ALA A 63 2.81 -9.05 -5.51
N GLU A 64 2.41 -9.51 -4.33
CA GLU A 64 3.10 -10.60 -3.65
C GLU A 64 3.07 -11.85 -4.51
N SER A 65 4.10 -12.68 -4.43
CA SER A 65 4.17 -13.95 -5.14
C SER A 65 4.46 -15.11 -4.20
N PHE A 66 3.97 -16.30 -4.56
CA PHE A 66 4.28 -17.51 -3.80
C PHE A 66 5.77 -17.85 -3.85
N ALA A 67 6.45 -17.51 -4.94
CA ALA A 67 7.87 -17.75 -5.12
C ALA A 67 8.74 -16.89 -4.21
N GLU A 68 8.34 -15.63 -3.96
CA GLU A 68 9.06 -14.69 -3.11
C GLU A 68 8.64 -14.77 -1.63
N HIS A 69 7.63 -15.59 -1.28
CA HIS A 69 7.15 -15.71 0.09
C HIS A 69 8.13 -16.50 0.96
N ASN A 70 8.97 -15.80 1.70
CA ASN A 70 9.90 -16.34 2.67
C ASN A 70 10.17 -15.35 3.81
N ALA A 71 10.71 -15.85 4.93
CA ALA A 71 10.92 -15.05 6.14
C ALA A 71 11.89 -13.86 5.93
N ASN A 72 12.90 -14.01 5.06
CA ASN A 72 13.88 -12.95 4.80
C ASN A 72 13.22 -11.78 4.04
N ASN A 73 12.46 -12.08 2.99
CA ASN A 73 11.79 -11.04 2.20
C ASN A 73 10.75 -10.27 3.04
N ILE A 74 9.99 -10.97 3.89
CA ILE A 74 9.03 -10.35 4.82
C ILE A 74 9.77 -9.46 5.82
N ARG A 75 10.84 -9.97 6.43
CA ARG A 75 11.68 -9.23 7.38
C ARG A 75 12.26 -7.96 6.74
N ASP A 76 12.85 -8.09 5.56
CA ASP A 76 13.59 -7.00 4.92
C ASP A 76 12.62 -5.91 4.40
N SER A 77 11.45 -6.28 3.89
CA SER A 77 10.40 -5.33 3.54
C SER A 77 9.87 -4.58 4.78
N PHE A 78 9.64 -5.28 5.88
CA PHE A 78 9.25 -4.66 7.15
C PHE A 78 10.34 -3.69 7.66
N ARG A 79 11.61 -4.09 7.58
CA ARG A 79 12.77 -3.29 8.00
C ARG A 79 12.86 -1.97 7.22
N VAL A 80 12.71 -2.01 5.89
CA VAL A 80 12.73 -0.79 5.06
C VAL A 80 11.57 0.13 5.43
N LEU A 81 10.37 -0.40 5.63
CA LEU A 81 9.23 0.40 6.08
C LEU A 81 9.47 1.05 7.45
N LEU A 82 10.12 0.36 8.38
CA LEU A 82 10.50 0.95 9.66
C LEU A 82 11.54 2.07 9.49
N GLN A 83 12.57 1.85 8.67
CA GLN A 83 13.59 2.87 8.38
C GLN A 83 12.95 4.13 7.78
N MET A 84 12.08 3.98 6.78
CA MET A 84 11.33 5.09 6.19
C MET A 84 10.47 5.80 7.25
N ALA A 85 9.75 5.04 8.10
CA ALA A 85 8.91 5.62 9.14
C ALA A 85 9.72 6.44 10.16
N VAL A 86 10.92 6.01 10.53
CA VAL A 86 11.82 6.74 11.42
C VAL A 86 12.29 8.05 10.77
N VAL A 87 12.73 8.00 9.50
CA VAL A 87 13.12 9.20 8.72
C VAL A 87 11.96 10.21 8.68
N LEU A 88 10.76 9.73 8.33
CA LEU A 88 9.57 10.56 8.26
C LEU A 88 9.16 11.15 9.62
N THR A 89 9.17 10.35 10.68
CA THR A 89 8.82 10.80 12.04
C THR A 89 9.78 11.88 12.50
N PHE A 90 11.08 11.68 12.30
CA PHE A 90 12.11 12.64 12.70
C PHE A 90 11.99 13.97 11.93
N GLY A 91 11.85 13.90 10.60
CA GLY A 91 11.75 15.10 9.76
C GLY A 91 10.45 15.88 9.96
N SER A 92 9.32 15.18 10.07
CA SER A 92 8.01 15.80 10.22
C SER A 92 7.65 16.21 11.66
N ALA A 93 8.23 15.54 12.66
CA ALA A 93 7.79 15.56 14.05
C ALA A 93 6.30 15.14 14.21
N LEU A 94 5.80 14.28 13.32
CA LEU A 94 4.47 13.70 13.35
C LEU A 94 4.55 12.18 13.58
N PRO A 95 3.56 11.58 14.25
CA PRO A 95 3.39 10.14 14.23
C PRO A 95 3.21 9.62 12.80
N VAL A 96 3.90 8.53 12.44
CA VAL A 96 3.77 7.88 11.13
C VAL A 96 2.96 6.60 11.27
N ILE A 97 1.84 6.54 10.54
CA ILE A 97 0.98 5.36 10.48
C ILE A 97 1.50 4.45 9.38
N LYS A 98 1.96 3.26 9.77
CA LYS A 98 2.59 2.29 8.86
C LYS A 98 1.57 1.26 8.40
N ILE A 99 1.32 1.21 7.08
CA ILE A 99 0.44 0.22 6.46
C ILE A 99 1.22 -0.52 5.38
N GLY A 100 1.45 -1.80 5.59
CA GLY A 100 2.10 -2.66 4.59
C GLY A 100 1.14 -3.05 3.46
N ARG A 101 1.60 -3.01 2.22
CA ARG A 101 1.01 -3.71 1.08
C ARG A 101 1.54 -5.14 1.09
N LEU A 102 1.14 -5.87 2.11
CA LEU A 102 1.63 -7.22 2.46
C LEU A 102 0.48 -8.03 3.05
N ALA A 103 0.63 -9.35 3.02
CA ALA A 103 -0.32 -10.31 3.58
C ALA A 103 -1.72 -10.25 2.92
N GLY A 104 -1.72 -10.24 1.56
CA GLY A 104 -2.97 -10.25 0.80
C GLY A 104 -2.89 -9.64 -0.60
N GLN A 105 -1.82 -8.94 -0.95
CA GLN A 105 -1.66 -8.31 -2.27
C GLN A 105 -1.22 -9.32 -3.34
N TYR A 106 -1.93 -10.43 -3.50
CA TYR A 106 -1.63 -11.51 -4.45
C TYR A 106 -2.43 -11.43 -5.76
N SER A 107 -3.15 -10.35 -6.01
CA SER A 107 -3.90 -10.11 -7.24
C SER A 107 -3.60 -8.75 -7.81
N LYS A 108 -3.69 -8.63 -9.15
CA LYS A 108 -3.46 -7.37 -9.85
C LYS A 108 -4.38 -7.23 -11.06
N PRO A 109 -5.05 -6.08 -11.23
CA PRO A 109 -5.80 -5.80 -12.45
C PRO A 109 -4.84 -5.62 -13.62
N ARG A 110 -5.15 -6.23 -14.76
CA ARG A 110 -4.34 -6.16 -15.98
C ARG A 110 -5.00 -5.27 -17.02
N SER A 111 -4.19 -4.53 -17.77
CA SER A 111 -4.66 -3.68 -18.87
C SER A 111 -5.05 -4.49 -20.12
N SER A 112 -4.48 -5.69 -20.29
CA SER A 112 -4.82 -6.63 -21.34
C SER A 112 -5.29 -7.95 -20.76
N PRO A 113 -6.33 -8.60 -21.29
CA PRO A 113 -6.74 -9.94 -20.88
C PRO A 113 -5.75 -11.02 -21.32
N PHE A 114 -4.90 -10.73 -22.31
CA PHE A 114 -3.91 -11.66 -22.87
C PHE A 114 -2.51 -11.08 -22.87
N GLU A 115 -1.51 -11.94 -22.73
CA GLU A 115 -0.09 -11.70 -22.95
C GLU A 115 0.36 -12.47 -24.18
N VAL A 116 1.23 -11.85 -25.00
CA VAL A 116 1.78 -12.46 -26.22
C VAL A 116 3.31 -12.55 -26.08
N ILE A 117 3.84 -13.77 -26.16
CA ILE A 117 5.27 -14.04 -26.16
C ILE A 117 5.57 -15.00 -27.33
N ASN A 118 6.50 -14.64 -28.22
CA ASN A 118 6.86 -15.44 -29.39
C ASN A 118 5.66 -15.94 -30.19
N ASP A 119 4.73 -15.03 -30.51
CA ASP A 119 3.47 -15.27 -31.24
C ASP A 119 2.48 -16.22 -30.57
N VAL A 120 2.74 -16.68 -29.37
CA VAL A 120 1.79 -17.44 -28.54
C VAL A 120 1.03 -16.46 -27.66
N SER A 121 -0.30 -16.55 -27.68
CA SER A 121 -1.21 -15.70 -26.89
C SER A 121 -1.85 -16.53 -25.77
N LEU A 122 -1.58 -16.17 -24.50
CA LEU A 122 -2.16 -16.81 -23.33
C LEU A 122 -2.85 -15.79 -22.44
N PRO A 123 -3.79 -16.22 -21.55
CA PRO A 123 -4.36 -15.35 -20.54
C PRO A 123 -3.28 -14.65 -19.71
N SER A 124 -3.46 -13.36 -19.42
CA SER A 124 -2.52 -12.61 -18.60
C SER A 124 -2.36 -13.21 -17.22
N TYR A 125 -1.13 -13.18 -16.68
CA TYR A 125 -0.91 -13.42 -15.26
C TYR A 125 -1.61 -12.33 -14.44
N ARG A 126 -2.52 -12.73 -13.56
CA ARG A 126 -3.37 -11.84 -12.73
C ARG A 126 -2.99 -11.84 -11.26
N GLY A 127 -1.86 -12.43 -10.92
CA GLY A 127 -1.41 -12.65 -9.56
C GLY A 127 -1.67 -14.08 -9.08
N ASP A 128 -0.88 -14.52 -8.12
CA ASP A 128 -0.92 -15.88 -7.60
C ASP A 128 -2.26 -16.27 -6.93
N MET A 129 -3.08 -15.32 -6.59
CA MET A 129 -4.46 -15.55 -6.14
C MET A 129 -5.36 -16.10 -7.25
N VAL A 130 -5.01 -15.88 -8.51
CA VAL A 130 -5.85 -16.24 -9.67
C VAL A 130 -5.24 -17.39 -10.47
N ASN A 131 -3.99 -17.22 -10.95
CA ASN A 131 -3.31 -18.14 -11.85
C ASN A 131 -1.80 -18.12 -11.62
N ASP A 132 -1.06 -19.02 -12.28
CA ASP A 132 0.39 -19.10 -12.15
C ASP A 132 1.10 -18.15 -13.13
N MET A 133 2.35 -17.79 -12.79
CA MET A 133 3.18 -16.91 -13.61
C MET A 133 3.79 -17.62 -14.84
N ALA A 134 3.93 -18.94 -14.83
CA ALA A 134 4.49 -19.69 -15.94
C ALA A 134 3.69 -19.43 -17.22
N PHE A 135 4.41 -19.21 -18.35
CA PHE A 135 3.76 -18.93 -19.62
C PHE A 135 3.40 -20.25 -20.33
N GLU A 136 2.42 -20.95 -19.74
CA GLU A 136 1.90 -22.24 -20.18
C GLU A 136 0.39 -22.26 -20.05
N ASP A 137 -0.36 -22.91 -20.95
CA ASP A 137 -1.83 -22.92 -20.98
C ASP A 137 -2.42 -23.29 -19.60
N LYS A 138 -2.01 -24.43 -19.04
CA LYS A 138 -2.51 -24.93 -17.77
C LYS A 138 -2.16 -24.02 -16.60
N ALA A 139 -1.00 -23.37 -16.61
CA ALA A 139 -0.56 -22.45 -15.57
C ALA A 139 -1.40 -21.16 -15.56
N ARG A 140 -1.88 -20.75 -16.73
CA ARG A 140 -2.68 -19.52 -16.90
C ARG A 140 -4.18 -19.73 -16.67
N GLU A 141 -4.64 -20.96 -16.46
CA GLU A 141 -6.01 -21.23 -16.05
C GLU A 141 -6.27 -20.75 -14.60
N PRO A 142 -7.38 -20.06 -14.33
CA PRO A 142 -7.74 -19.69 -12.96
C PRO A 142 -7.97 -20.94 -12.09
N ASN A 143 -7.33 -20.95 -10.90
CA ASN A 143 -7.48 -22.05 -9.95
C ASN A 143 -7.95 -21.53 -8.58
N PRO A 144 -9.20 -21.87 -8.15
CA PRO A 144 -9.76 -21.44 -6.87
C PRO A 144 -8.98 -21.90 -5.62
N GLU A 145 -8.27 -23.04 -5.66
CA GLU A 145 -7.44 -23.51 -4.54
C GLU A 145 -6.36 -22.51 -4.12
N ARG A 146 -5.92 -21.68 -5.05
CA ARG A 146 -4.92 -20.63 -4.79
C ARG A 146 -5.42 -19.63 -3.74
N LEU A 147 -6.72 -19.45 -3.57
CA LEU A 147 -7.29 -18.61 -2.52
C LEU A 147 -6.97 -19.16 -1.11
N LEU A 148 -6.97 -20.48 -0.93
CA LEU A 148 -6.56 -21.10 0.35
C LEU A 148 -5.07 -20.90 0.60
N GLN A 149 -4.24 -21.05 -0.44
CA GLN A 149 -2.80 -20.82 -0.33
C GLN A 149 -2.49 -19.37 0.01
N VAL A 150 -3.22 -18.40 -0.58
CA VAL A 150 -3.08 -16.97 -0.24
C VAL A 150 -3.44 -16.74 1.22
N TYR A 151 -4.53 -17.33 1.71
CA TYR A 151 -4.89 -17.22 3.12
C TYR A 151 -3.77 -17.74 4.03
N ASP A 152 -3.22 -18.93 3.76
CA ASP A 152 -2.18 -19.54 4.58
C ASP A 152 -0.88 -18.71 4.56
N LYS A 153 -0.48 -18.18 3.41
CA LYS A 153 0.67 -17.29 3.28
C LYS A 153 0.43 -15.94 3.97
N SER A 154 -0.75 -15.37 3.83
CA SER A 154 -1.12 -14.13 4.52
C SER A 154 -1.13 -14.30 6.03
N ALA A 155 -1.63 -15.43 6.55
CA ALA A 155 -1.61 -15.75 7.97
C ALA A 155 -0.17 -15.87 8.51
N SER A 156 0.71 -16.55 7.79
CA SER A 156 2.12 -16.68 8.20
C SER A 156 2.86 -15.34 8.13
N THR A 157 2.61 -14.51 7.11
CA THR A 157 3.16 -13.16 7.01
C THR A 157 2.71 -12.29 8.18
N LEU A 158 1.42 -12.26 8.50
CA LEU A 158 0.88 -11.50 9.63
C LEU A 158 1.45 -11.96 10.97
N ASN A 159 1.66 -13.27 11.16
CA ASN A 159 2.28 -13.81 12.36
C ASN A 159 3.70 -13.26 12.55
N LEU A 160 4.53 -13.24 11.48
CA LEU A 160 5.87 -12.67 11.54
C LEU A 160 5.85 -11.15 11.76
N LEU A 161 4.96 -10.43 11.07
CA LEU A 161 4.85 -8.98 11.23
C LEU A 161 4.45 -8.59 12.66
N ARG A 162 3.52 -9.32 13.30
CA ARG A 162 3.16 -9.10 14.71
C ARG A 162 4.33 -9.37 15.66
N ALA A 163 5.09 -10.44 15.41
CA ALA A 163 6.28 -10.75 16.20
C ALA A 163 7.36 -9.65 16.05
N PHE A 164 7.58 -9.16 14.83
CA PHE A 164 8.54 -8.09 14.57
C PHE A 164 8.11 -6.74 15.17
N ALA A 165 6.83 -6.41 15.04
CA ALA A 165 6.26 -5.16 15.57
C ALA A 165 6.15 -5.17 17.12
N GLY A 166 5.92 -6.32 17.73
CA GLY A 166 5.72 -6.48 19.18
C GLY A 166 7.00 -6.64 20.00
N GLY A 167 8.16 -6.19 19.51
CA GLY A 167 9.38 -6.14 20.31
C GLY A 167 10.60 -6.89 19.74
N GLY A 168 10.46 -7.53 18.58
CA GLY A 168 11.60 -8.21 17.94
C GLY A 168 12.52 -7.26 17.20
N MET A 169 11.94 -6.49 16.24
CA MET A 169 12.69 -5.62 15.34
C MET A 169 12.36 -4.14 15.49
N ALA A 170 11.24 -3.78 16.10
CA ALA A 170 10.79 -2.39 16.22
C ALA A 170 11.49 -1.59 17.33
N ASP A 171 12.50 -2.17 17.96
CA ASP A 171 13.27 -1.56 19.05
C ASP A 171 14.13 -0.40 18.54
N LEU A 172 13.76 0.82 18.92
CA LEU A 172 14.46 2.04 18.51
C LEU A 172 15.92 2.10 19.01
N THR A 173 16.28 1.36 20.04
CA THR A 173 17.68 1.28 20.52
C THR A 173 18.58 0.53 19.55
N LYS A 174 18.00 -0.22 18.60
CA LYS A 174 18.69 -1.03 17.59
C LYS A 174 18.63 -0.44 16.18
N LEU A 175 18.37 0.86 16.05
CA LEU A 175 18.26 1.53 14.74
C LEU A 175 19.45 1.27 13.82
N HIS A 176 20.66 1.21 14.37
CA HIS A 176 21.89 0.94 13.63
C HIS A 176 21.98 -0.50 13.11
N GLU A 177 21.23 -1.45 13.67
CA GLU A 177 21.15 -2.85 13.20
C GLU A 177 20.17 -3.00 12.02
N TRP A 178 19.34 -1.99 11.73
CA TRP A 178 18.35 -2.06 10.66
C TRP A 178 18.92 -1.85 9.27
N ASN A 179 20.17 -1.39 9.14
CA ASN A 179 20.80 -1.19 7.84
C ASN A 179 20.90 -2.52 7.05
N LEU A 180 20.50 -2.49 5.79
CA LEU A 180 20.74 -3.56 4.85
C LEU A 180 22.13 -3.38 4.24
N GLU A 181 22.85 -4.48 3.99
CA GLU A 181 24.23 -4.44 3.49
C GLU A 181 24.37 -3.65 2.17
N PHE A 182 23.42 -3.80 1.26
CA PHE A 182 23.45 -3.11 -0.04
C PHE A 182 23.14 -1.62 0.04
N VAL A 183 22.61 -1.12 1.15
CA VAL A 183 22.38 0.32 1.39
C VAL A 183 23.66 0.99 1.93
N SER A 184 24.61 0.23 2.47
CA SER A 184 25.84 0.75 3.03
C SER A 184 26.72 1.43 1.97
N GLY A 185 27.27 2.60 2.33
CA GLY A 185 28.17 3.39 1.45
C GLY A 185 27.47 4.43 0.59
N THR A 186 26.13 4.53 0.61
CA THR A 186 25.39 5.61 -0.07
C THR A 186 25.28 6.87 0.79
N ASN A 187 24.96 8.01 0.16
CA ASN A 187 24.68 9.26 0.87
C ASN A 187 23.47 9.11 1.81
N GLU A 188 22.45 8.35 1.39
CA GLU A 188 21.25 8.05 2.17
C GLU A 188 21.59 7.21 3.40
N ALA A 189 22.49 6.23 3.25
CA ALA A 189 22.99 5.45 4.39
C ALA A 189 23.78 6.33 5.37
N ILE A 190 24.56 7.29 4.90
CA ILE A 190 25.28 8.25 5.74
C ILE A 190 24.28 9.13 6.51
N LYS A 191 23.32 9.74 5.80
CA LYS A 191 22.24 10.53 6.41
C LYS A 191 21.44 9.72 7.44
N TYR A 192 21.13 8.46 7.11
CA TYR A 192 20.41 7.58 8.02
C TYR A 192 21.22 7.29 9.29
N LYS A 193 22.55 7.04 9.18
CA LYS A 193 23.43 6.83 10.32
C LYS A 193 23.53 8.09 11.22
N GLU A 194 23.62 9.27 10.64
CA GLU A 194 23.61 10.53 11.37
C GLU A 194 22.29 10.71 12.13
N LEU A 195 21.16 10.43 11.49
CA LEU A 195 19.84 10.47 12.10
C LEU A 195 19.73 9.44 13.22
N ALA A 196 20.17 8.20 13.00
CA ALA A 196 20.18 7.16 14.03
C ALA A 196 21.02 7.56 15.25
N SER A 197 22.18 8.22 15.05
CA SER A 197 23.02 8.76 16.12
C SER A 197 22.29 9.82 16.95
N GLN A 198 21.57 10.75 16.30
CA GLN A 198 20.78 11.77 16.98
C GLN A 198 19.63 11.17 17.80
N ILE A 199 18.96 10.16 17.25
CA ILE A 199 17.90 9.42 17.97
C ILE A 199 18.50 8.69 19.16
N THR A 200 19.66 8.02 19.02
CA THR A 200 20.35 7.35 20.12
C THR A 200 20.64 8.32 21.27
N SER A 201 21.18 9.51 20.96
CA SER A 201 21.43 10.53 21.99
C SER A 201 20.13 11.01 22.66
N SER A 202 19.04 11.10 21.91
CA SER A 202 17.72 11.43 22.47
C SER A 202 17.19 10.33 23.40
N LEU A 203 17.39 9.06 23.01
CA LEU A 203 17.01 7.90 23.83
C LEU A 203 17.85 7.81 25.14
N GLU A 204 19.14 8.14 25.05
CA GLU A 204 20.01 8.24 26.24
C GLU A 204 19.49 9.30 27.21
N PHE A 205 19.08 10.47 26.70
CA PHE A 205 18.44 11.51 27.52
C PHE A 205 17.13 11.02 28.13
N MET A 206 16.25 10.36 27.37
CA MET A 206 15.00 9.80 27.89
C MET A 206 15.26 8.75 28.97
N ASN A 207 16.27 7.90 28.78
CA ASN A 207 16.68 6.90 29.75
C ASN A 207 17.16 7.56 31.06
N ALA A 208 17.96 8.62 30.97
CA ALA A 208 18.38 9.40 32.12
C ALA A 208 17.19 10.05 32.86
N CYS A 209 16.10 10.35 32.17
CA CYS A 209 14.83 10.81 32.73
C CYS A 209 13.93 9.68 33.26
N GLY A 210 14.40 8.42 33.23
CA GLY A 210 13.65 7.25 33.70
C GLY A 210 12.69 6.61 32.71
N MET A 211 12.68 7.04 31.45
CA MET A 211 11.93 6.41 30.35
C MET A 211 12.82 5.39 29.64
N THR A 212 12.74 4.13 30.06
CA THR A 212 13.57 3.04 29.51
C THR A 212 12.75 2.13 28.60
N PRO A 213 13.38 1.33 27.71
CA PRO A 213 12.68 0.35 26.89
C PRO A 213 11.86 -0.65 27.72
N GLU A 214 12.22 -0.94 28.96
CA GLU A 214 11.51 -1.87 29.83
C GLU A 214 10.18 -1.29 30.31
N ASN A 215 10.10 0.02 30.58
CA ASN A 215 8.92 0.67 31.12
C ASN A 215 8.13 1.49 30.08
N THR A 216 8.64 1.63 28.85
CA THR A 216 8.03 2.43 27.77
C THR A 216 7.90 1.57 26.50
N ALA A 217 6.77 0.89 26.35
CA ALA A 217 6.53 -0.04 25.22
C ALA A 217 6.74 0.63 23.85
N GLN A 218 6.42 1.92 23.70
CA GLN A 218 6.58 2.69 22.47
C GLN A 218 8.04 2.78 21.97
N LEU A 219 9.02 2.51 22.82
CA LEU A 219 10.43 2.45 22.43
C LEU A 219 10.83 1.11 21.79
N ARG A 220 10.03 0.04 22.00
CA ARG A 220 10.32 -1.32 21.53
C ARG A 220 9.30 -1.86 20.56
N GLU A 221 8.10 -1.32 20.58
CA GLU A 221 6.96 -1.82 19.84
C GLU A 221 6.44 -0.75 18.88
N THR A 222 5.84 -1.18 17.81
CA THR A 222 5.22 -0.27 16.85
C THR A 222 3.88 -0.81 16.39
N GLU A 223 2.91 0.09 16.16
CA GLU A 223 1.70 -0.27 15.42
C GLU A 223 2.08 -0.50 13.95
N PHE A 224 1.63 -1.62 13.40
CA PHE A 224 1.80 -1.97 12.01
C PHE A 224 0.53 -2.61 11.47
N TYR A 225 0.04 -2.14 10.34
CA TYR A 225 -1.18 -2.58 9.71
C TYR A 225 -0.90 -3.14 8.32
N THR A 226 -1.85 -3.89 7.76
CA THR A 226 -1.75 -4.44 6.41
C THR A 226 -2.91 -3.98 5.53
N SER A 227 -2.67 -3.96 4.23
CA SER A 227 -3.65 -3.56 3.23
C SER A 227 -3.40 -4.23 1.89
N HIS A 228 -4.46 -4.40 1.11
CA HIS A 228 -4.37 -4.82 -0.29
C HIS A 228 -5.56 -4.29 -1.12
N GLU A 229 -5.47 -4.43 -2.44
CA GLU A 229 -6.60 -4.14 -3.33
C GLU A 229 -7.69 -5.18 -3.13
N GLY A 230 -8.90 -4.76 -2.80
CA GLY A 230 -10.06 -5.63 -2.70
C GLY A 230 -10.57 -6.04 -4.09
N LEU A 231 -9.73 -6.72 -4.86
CA LEU A 231 -9.98 -7.02 -6.27
C LEU A 231 -10.84 -8.28 -6.47
N LEU A 232 -10.58 -9.34 -5.71
CA LEU A 232 -11.31 -10.60 -5.79
C LEU A 232 -12.37 -10.67 -4.69
N LEU A 233 -13.57 -10.20 -4.99
CA LEU A 233 -14.65 -10.07 -4.02
C LEU A 233 -15.05 -11.41 -3.39
N ASN A 234 -14.90 -12.53 -4.07
CA ASN A 234 -15.15 -13.87 -3.51
C ASN A 234 -14.24 -14.17 -2.30
N TYR A 235 -12.95 -13.78 -2.38
CA TYR A 235 -12.02 -13.92 -1.27
C TYR A 235 -12.39 -12.99 -0.12
N GLU A 236 -12.66 -11.73 -0.44
CA GLU A 236 -13.00 -10.71 0.55
C GLU A 236 -14.31 -11.03 1.27
N GLU A 237 -15.35 -11.43 0.52
CA GLU A 237 -16.66 -11.82 1.07
C GLU A 237 -16.53 -13.04 1.98
N ALA A 238 -15.80 -14.08 1.53
CA ALA A 238 -15.57 -15.29 2.32
C ALA A 238 -14.82 -15.01 3.64
N LEU A 239 -14.02 -13.96 3.72
CA LEU A 239 -13.32 -13.52 4.93
C LEU A 239 -13.99 -12.32 5.63
N THR A 240 -15.18 -11.92 5.21
CA THR A 240 -15.94 -10.86 5.91
C THR A 240 -16.67 -11.44 7.13
N ARG A 241 -16.53 -10.80 8.27
CA ARG A 241 -17.13 -11.22 9.54
C ARG A 241 -17.94 -10.11 10.18
N LYS A 242 -19.07 -10.49 10.79
CA LYS A 242 -19.80 -9.60 11.67
C LYS A 242 -19.09 -9.54 13.02
N ASP A 243 -18.84 -8.34 13.51
CA ASP A 243 -18.33 -8.19 14.87
C ASP A 243 -19.43 -8.57 15.88
N THR A 244 -19.12 -9.55 16.71
CA THR A 244 -20.01 -10.05 17.78
C THR A 244 -19.44 -9.79 19.17
N ILE A 245 -18.23 -9.22 19.25
CA ILE A 245 -17.48 -9.08 20.52
C ILE A 245 -17.71 -7.69 21.12
N THR A 246 -17.78 -6.64 20.27
CA THR A 246 -17.93 -5.26 20.75
C THR A 246 -19.37 -4.76 20.64
N GLU A 247 -19.67 -3.64 21.30
CA GLU A 247 -20.99 -2.98 21.23
C GLU A 247 -21.22 -2.34 19.85
N GLU A 248 -20.18 -1.84 19.20
CA GLU A 248 -20.23 -1.23 17.87
C GLU A 248 -20.28 -2.34 16.80
N LYS A 249 -21.50 -2.78 16.50
CA LYS A 249 -21.74 -3.85 15.53
C LYS A 249 -21.47 -3.39 14.10
N GLY A 250 -20.78 -4.20 13.32
CA GLY A 250 -20.51 -3.92 11.91
C GLY A 250 -19.99 -5.17 11.22
N TRP A 251 -19.93 -5.10 9.87
CA TRP A 251 -19.26 -6.11 9.05
C TRP A 251 -17.82 -5.63 8.77
N PHE A 252 -16.86 -6.51 8.96
CA PHE A 252 -15.45 -6.20 8.71
C PHE A 252 -14.86 -7.20 7.71
N ALA A 253 -14.18 -6.71 6.69
CA ALA A 253 -13.23 -7.50 5.95
C ALA A 253 -12.10 -7.90 6.92
N THR A 254 -11.94 -9.18 7.15
CA THR A 254 -10.89 -9.68 8.06
C THR A 254 -9.67 -10.22 7.31
N SER A 255 -9.61 -9.99 6.00
CA SER A 255 -8.46 -10.26 5.13
C SER A 255 -7.31 -9.29 5.35
N ALA A 256 -7.60 -8.03 5.69
CA ALA A 256 -6.63 -6.99 6.04
C ALA A 256 -7.27 -5.89 6.89
N HIS A 257 -6.42 -5.01 7.47
CA HIS A 257 -6.89 -3.87 8.25
C HIS A 257 -7.56 -2.80 7.38
N MET A 258 -7.06 -2.60 6.17
CA MET A 258 -7.54 -1.64 5.17
C MET A 258 -7.61 -2.30 3.80
N LEU A 259 -8.67 -2.06 3.05
CA LEU A 259 -8.76 -2.41 1.63
C LEU A 259 -8.82 -1.14 0.78
N TRP A 260 -8.40 -1.21 -0.49
CA TRP A 260 -8.65 -0.13 -1.43
C TRP A 260 -9.34 -0.61 -2.70
N VAL A 261 -10.09 0.31 -3.31
CA VAL A 261 -10.66 0.17 -4.65
C VAL A 261 -9.65 0.66 -5.68
N GLY A 262 -9.37 -0.15 -6.69
CA GLY A 262 -8.54 0.22 -7.82
C GLY A 262 -9.20 1.24 -8.75
N ASP A 263 -8.40 1.90 -9.59
CA ASP A 263 -8.90 2.89 -10.57
C ASP A 263 -9.83 2.27 -11.63
N ARG A 264 -9.70 0.97 -11.89
CA ARG A 264 -10.52 0.22 -12.87
C ARG A 264 -11.80 -0.38 -12.29
N THR A 265 -11.92 -0.45 -10.96
CA THR A 265 -13.03 -1.10 -10.25
C THR A 265 -13.84 -0.10 -9.42
N ARG A 266 -13.71 1.21 -9.68
CA ARG A 266 -14.37 2.29 -8.93
C ARG A 266 -15.67 2.79 -9.53
N SER A 267 -16.26 2.05 -10.46
CA SER A 267 -17.58 2.38 -11.03
C SER A 267 -18.63 2.37 -9.92
N ILE A 268 -19.39 3.45 -9.80
CA ILE A 268 -20.24 3.72 -8.62
C ILE A 268 -21.33 2.65 -8.39
N ASP A 269 -21.83 2.03 -9.46
CA ASP A 269 -22.91 1.05 -9.42
C ASP A 269 -22.41 -0.40 -9.48
N GLU A 270 -21.09 -0.62 -9.42
CA GLU A 270 -20.50 -1.94 -9.49
C GLU A 270 -20.23 -2.57 -8.12
N ALA A 271 -20.02 -3.88 -8.13
CA ALA A 271 -19.92 -4.72 -6.95
C ALA A 271 -18.81 -4.32 -5.97
N HIS A 272 -17.67 -3.81 -6.46
CA HIS A 272 -16.56 -3.39 -5.61
C HIS A 272 -16.95 -2.22 -4.71
N ILE A 273 -17.63 -1.23 -5.25
CA ILE A 273 -18.10 -0.07 -4.48
C ILE A 273 -19.18 -0.50 -3.49
N GLU A 274 -20.10 -1.38 -3.89
CA GLU A 274 -21.15 -1.89 -3.01
C GLU A 274 -20.57 -2.71 -1.85
N TYR A 275 -19.60 -3.58 -2.12
CA TYR A 275 -18.90 -4.33 -1.09
C TYR A 275 -18.18 -3.39 -0.10
N MET A 276 -17.39 -2.44 -0.60
CA MET A 276 -16.64 -1.50 0.24
C MET A 276 -17.55 -0.60 1.08
N ARG A 277 -18.74 -0.25 0.57
CA ARG A 277 -19.76 0.46 1.33
C ARG A 277 -20.25 -0.35 2.55
N GLY A 278 -20.33 -1.67 2.39
CA GLY A 278 -20.88 -2.59 3.39
C GLY A 278 -19.94 -2.93 4.55
N ILE A 279 -18.64 -2.78 4.40
CA ILE A 279 -17.64 -3.05 5.45
C ILE A 279 -17.32 -1.81 6.27
N ALA A 280 -16.90 -2.00 7.53
CA ALA A 280 -16.59 -0.90 8.47
C ALA A 280 -15.08 -0.57 8.56
N ASN A 281 -14.23 -1.27 7.83
CA ASN A 281 -12.78 -0.98 7.73
C ASN A 281 -12.52 0.42 7.18
N PRO A 282 -11.40 1.07 7.51
CA PRO A 282 -10.91 2.16 6.68
C PRO A 282 -10.67 1.67 5.25
N ILE A 283 -11.01 2.50 4.26
CA ILE A 283 -10.89 2.16 2.84
C ILE A 283 -10.09 3.20 2.07
N GLY A 284 -9.43 2.76 1.01
CA GLY A 284 -8.79 3.60 0.01
C GLY A 284 -9.58 3.64 -1.30
N LEU A 285 -9.47 4.74 -2.02
CA LEU A 285 -10.02 4.89 -3.36
C LEU A 285 -8.95 5.48 -4.28
N LYS A 286 -8.56 4.74 -5.32
CA LYS A 286 -7.61 5.26 -6.31
C LYS A 286 -8.27 6.31 -7.20
N CYS A 287 -7.57 7.44 -7.36
CA CYS A 287 -7.99 8.58 -8.18
C CYS A 287 -6.90 8.85 -9.23
N GLY A 288 -7.19 8.54 -10.49
CA GLY A 288 -6.29 8.79 -11.62
C GLY A 288 -6.61 10.09 -12.38
N PRO A 289 -5.85 10.42 -13.45
CA PRO A 289 -6.04 11.65 -14.21
C PRO A 289 -7.38 11.75 -14.97
N SER A 290 -8.10 10.64 -15.10
CA SER A 290 -9.45 10.58 -15.69
C SER A 290 -10.58 10.71 -14.67
N THR A 291 -10.27 10.92 -13.39
CA THR A 291 -11.28 11.05 -12.34
C THR A 291 -12.05 12.36 -12.52
N ASP A 292 -13.36 12.25 -12.68
CA ASP A 292 -14.25 13.40 -12.71
C ASP A 292 -14.59 13.87 -11.29
N PRO A 293 -14.57 15.20 -11.00
CA PRO A 293 -14.85 15.72 -9.66
C PRO A 293 -16.25 15.39 -9.14
N ASP A 294 -17.30 15.44 -9.98
CA ASP A 294 -18.67 15.17 -9.55
C ASP A 294 -18.89 13.68 -9.28
N ASP A 295 -18.29 12.81 -10.11
CA ASP A 295 -18.25 11.36 -9.86
C ASP A 295 -17.52 11.04 -8.55
N LEU A 296 -16.41 11.74 -8.29
CA LEU A 296 -15.66 11.56 -7.03
C LEU A 296 -16.51 11.92 -5.82
N LEU A 297 -17.26 13.03 -5.84
CA LEU A 297 -18.14 13.40 -4.72
C LEU A 297 -19.21 12.34 -4.48
N ARG A 298 -19.85 11.83 -5.52
CA ARG A 298 -20.84 10.73 -5.41
C ARG A 298 -20.24 9.45 -4.82
N LEU A 299 -19.00 9.11 -5.21
CA LEU A 299 -18.27 7.96 -4.66
C LEU A 299 -17.95 8.16 -3.18
N ILE A 300 -17.52 9.36 -2.77
CA ILE A 300 -17.23 9.68 -1.38
C ILE A 300 -18.50 9.55 -0.52
N GLU A 301 -19.62 10.14 -0.96
CA GLU A 301 -20.91 10.04 -0.27
C GLU A 301 -21.39 8.59 -0.14
N LYS A 302 -21.22 7.76 -1.18
CA LYS A 302 -21.60 6.35 -1.14
C LYS A 302 -20.71 5.52 -0.20
N LEU A 303 -19.39 5.78 -0.19
CA LEU A 303 -18.41 5.03 0.60
C LEU A 303 -18.27 5.52 2.06
N ASN A 304 -18.60 6.78 2.32
CA ASN A 304 -18.55 7.40 3.64
C ASN A 304 -19.82 8.22 3.93
N PRO A 305 -21.02 7.58 3.96
CA PRO A 305 -22.30 8.28 4.08
C PRO A 305 -22.47 9.04 5.38
N LEU A 306 -21.74 8.69 6.43
CA LEU A 306 -21.74 9.36 7.73
C LEU A 306 -20.69 10.47 7.83
N ASN A 307 -19.96 10.74 6.76
CA ASN A 307 -18.87 11.72 6.69
C ASN A 307 -17.85 11.57 7.84
N GLN A 308 -17.49 10.32 8.18
CA GLN A 308 -16.61 10.00 9.30
C GLN A 308 -15.14 10.20 8.91
N ALA A 309 -14.39 10.92 9.73
CA ALA A 309 -12.93 11.02 9.59
C ALA A 309 -12.27 9.63 9.71
N GLY A 310 -11.24 9.41 8.89
CA GLY A 310 -10.49 8.14 8.86
C GLY A 310 -11.18 6.99 8.13
N ARG A 311 -12.42 7.17 7.65
CA ARG A 311 -13.13 6.14 6.88
C ARG A 311 -12.59 6.00 5.47
N LEU A 312 -12.35 7.10 4.77
CA LEU A 312 -11.98 7.12 3.36
C LEU A 312 -10.69 7.89 3.12
N THR A 313 -9.76 7.27 2.39
CA THR A 313 -8.52 7.89 1.90
C THR A 313 -8.51 7.88 0.38
N LEU A 314 -8.39 9.05 -0.23
CA LEU A 314 -8.23 9.22 -1.66
C LEU A 314 -6.75 9.05 -2.02
N ILE A 315 -6.44 8.07 -2.86
CA ILE A 315 -5.08 7.73 -3.26
C ILE A 315 -4.86 8.27 -4.68
N ALA A 316 -4.30 9.48 -4.75
CA ALA A 316 -4.03 10.19 -6.00
C ALA A 316 -2.86 9.55 -6.76
N ARG A 317 -3.09 9.23 -8.05
CA ARG A 317 -2.09 8.62 -8.95
C ARG A 317 -2.10 9.31 -10.32
N MET A 318 -1.64 10.55 -10.35
CA MET A 318 -1.82 11.44 -11.50
C MET A 318 -0.74 11.29 -12.58
N GLY A 319 0.48 10.92 -12.19
CA GLY A 319 1.69 11.05 -12.99
C GLY A 319 2.33 12.43 -12.84
N SER A 320 3.65 12.49 -12.95
CA SER A 320 4.45 13.72 -12.77
C SER A 320 4.01 14.87 -13.68
N ALA A 321 3.63 14.56 -14.92
CA ALA A 321 3.22 15.56 -15.91
C ALA A 321 1.83 16.18 -15.62
N ASP A 322 0.95 15.44 -14.93
CA ASP A 322 -0.46 15.80 -14.78
C ASP A 322 -0.88 16.19 -13.36
N VAL A 323 -0.02 15.98 -12.36
CA VAL A 323 -0.37 16.15 -10.94
C VAL A 323 -0.93 17.54 -10.64
N TYR A 324 -0.32 18.61 -11.11
CA TYR A 324 -0.80 19.98 -10.89
C TYR A 324 -2.16 20.25 -11.53
N LYS A 325 -2.34 19.79 -12.77
CA LYS A 325 -3.55 20.06 -13.55
C LYS A 325 -4.73 19.21 -13.08
N LYS A 326 -4.48 17.95 -12.72
CA LYS A 326 -5.54 16.96 -12.48
C LYS A 326 -5.92 16.83 -11.00
N LEU A 327 -5.00 17.05 -10.08
CA LEU A 327 -5.29 16.94 -8.65
C LEU A 327 -6.08 18.16 -8.11
N LYS A 328 -5.74 19.36 -8.55
CA LYS A 328 -6.35 20.61 -8.06
C LYS A 328 -7.88 20.67 -8.21
N PRO A 329 -8.51 20.27 -9.33
CA PRO A 329 -9.97 20.21 -9.44
C PRO A 329 -10.62 19.27 -8.42
N LEU A 330 -10.01 18.10 -8.16
CA LEU A 330 -10.53 17.12 -7.20
C LEU A 330 -10.48 17.67 -5.78
N ILE A 331 -9.35 18.24 -5.35
CA ILE A 331 -9.23 18.89 -4.04
C ILE A 331 -10.23 20.04 -3.90
N THR A 332 -10.41 20.85 -4.96
CA THR A 332 -11.37 21.96 -4.97
C THR A 332 -12.80 21.47 -4.74
N ALA A 333 -13.22 20.42 -5.43
CA ALA A 333 -14.55 19.86 -5.29
C ALA A 333 -14.79 19.32 -3.86
N VAL A 334 -13.86 18.48 -3.36
CA VAL A 334 -13.94 17.91 -2.01
C VAL A 334 -13.94 19.00 -0.94
N LYS A 335 -13.07 20.00 -1.06
CA LYS A 335 -13.02 21.13 -0.10
C LYS A 335 -14.32 21.93 -0.06
N LYS A 336 -14.94 22.17 -1.23
CA LYS A 336 -16.22 22.90 -1.32
C LYS A 336 -17.41 22.12 -0.77
N SER A 337 -17.39 20.78 -0.90
CA SER A 337 -18.48 19.93 -0.42
C SER A 337 -18.50 19.74 1.10
N GLY A 338 -17.40 20.02 1.81
CA GLY A 338 -17.27 19.75 3.24
C GLY A 338 -17.13 18.26 3.59
N LEU A 339 -16.88 17.40 2.58
CA LEU A 339 -16.65 15.97 2.80
C LEU A 339 -15.27 15.73 3.41
N ILE A 340 -15.21 14.83 4.39
CA ILE A 340 -13.99 14.50 5.14
C ILE A 340 -13.32 13.29 4.51
N VAL A 341 -12.10 13.48 4.02
CA VAL A 341 -11.25 12.43 3.44
C VAL A 341 -9.79 12.62 3.83
N GLY A 342 -9.02 11.54 3.90
CA GLY A 342 -7.57 11.60 3.85
C GLY A 342 -7.07 11.67 2.40
N TRP A 343 -5.93 12.31 2.17
CA TRP A 343 -5.26 12.33 0.87
C TRP A 343 -3.92 11.62 0.94
N CYS A 344 -3.62 10.79 -0.06
CA CYS A 344 -2.39 10.02 -0.17
C CYS A 344 -1.86 10.09 -1.61
N CYS A 345 -0.56 10.27 -1.79
CA CYS A 345 0.10 10.27 -3.09
C CYS A 345 0.56 8.87 -3.47
N ASP A 346 0.16 8.38 -4.64
CA ASP A 346 0.70 7.18 -5.29
C ASP A 346 1.48 7.61 -6.54
N PRO A 347 2.77 7.88 -6.44
CA PRO A 347 3.58 8.34 -7.56
C PRO A 347 4.08 7.17 -8.43
N MET A 348 3.59 5.95 -8.17
CA MET A 348 4.06 4.76 -8.86
C MET A 348 3.26 4.48 -10.13
N HIS A 349 1.92 4.41 -10.00
CA HIS A 349 1.06 3.93 -11.08
C HIS A 349 0.85 4.92 -12.22
N GLY A 350 1.10 6.21 -12.01
CA GLY A 350 1.06 7.25 -13.05
C GLY A 350 2.35 7.37 -13.87
N ASN A 351 3.47 6.80 -13.39
CA ASN A 351 4.81 6.99 -13.95
C ASN A 351 5.45 5.70 -14.50
N THR A 352 4.64 4.66 -14.76
CA THR A 352 5.15 3.42 -15.36
C THR A 352 5.34 3.60 -16.86
N VAL A 353 6.55 3.36 -17.35
CA VAL A 353 6.94 3.43 -18.77
C VAL A 353 7.54 2.09 -19.22
N LYS A 354 7.65 1.92 -20.54
CA LYS A 354 8.34 0.77 -21.13
C LYS A 354 9.72 1.22 -21.60
N ALA A 355 10.76 0.59 -21.09
CA ALA A 355 12.14 0.84 -21.51
C ALA A 355 12.40 0.29 -22.93
N SER A 356 13.47 0.75 -23.56
CA SER A 356 13.91 0.27 -24.88
C SER A 356 14.19 -1.25 -24.90
N SER A 357 14.60 -1.81 -23.77
CA SER A 357 14.79 -3.25 -23.54
C SER A 357 13.49 -4.06 -23.49
N GLY A 358 12.32 -3.40 -23.46
CA GLY A 358 11.01 -4.05 -23.32
C GLY A 358 10.54 -4.24 -21.89
N PHE A 359 11.40 -4.07 -20.89
CA PHE A 359 10.99 -4.08 -19.48
C PHE A 359 10.12 -2.88 -19.13
N LYS A 360 9.17 -3.06 -18.23
CA LYS A 360 8.53 -1.94 -17.58
C LYS A 360 9.49 -1.32 -16.56
N THR A 361 9.48 -0.02 -16.42
CA THR A 361 10.27 0.69 -15.42
C THR A 361 9.56 1.95 -14.96
N ARG A 362 10.12 2.62 -13.96
CA ARG A 362 9.74 3.95 -13.49
C ARG A 362 11.01 4.76 -13.29
N LYS A 363 10.96 6.04 -13.62
CA LYS A 363 12.09 6.95 -13.36
C LYS A 363 11.95 7.56 -11.98
N MET A 364 12.98 7.49 -11.17
CA MET A 364 13.00 8.10 -9.84
C MET A 364 12.67 9.60 -9.89
N ASP A 365 13.17 10.31 -10.89
CA ASP A 365 12.89 11.74 -11.07
C ASP A 365 11.39 12.02 -11.26
N ASP A 366 10.67 11.18 -12.04
CA ASP A 366 9.24 11.33 -12.25
C ASP A 366 8.46 11.02 -10.97
N ILE A 367 8.87 9.98 -10.22
CA ILE A 367 8.29 9.64 -8.92
C ILE A 367 8.46 10.80 -7.94
N MET A 368 9.67 11.35 -7.83
CA MET A 368 9.99 12.47 -6.95
C MET A 368 9.25 13.74 -7.37
N ALA A 369 9.11 14.01 -8.67
CA ALA A 369 8.37 15.14 -9.20
C ALA A 369 6.87 15.07 -8.88
N GLU A 370 6.24 13.89 -8.99
CA GLU A 370 4.82 13.72 -8.61
C GLU A 370 4.62 13.93 -7.10
N VAL A 371 5.52 13.41 -6.26
CA VAL A 371 5.48 13.66 -4.81
C VAL A 371 5.57 15.16 -4.51
N ARG A 372 6.54 15.88 -5.08
CA ARG A 372 6.66 17.35 -4.91
C ARG A 372 5.40 18.07 -5.36
N GLY A 373 4.90 17.76 -6.55
CA GLY A 373 3.69 18.37 -7.10
C GLY A 373 2.45 18.10 -6.23
N PHE A 374 2.32 16.90 -5.66
CA PHE A 374 1.25 16.58 -4.71
C PHE A 374 1.30 17.51 -3.47
N PHE A 375 2.47 17.67 -2.86
CA PHE A 375 2.65 18.56 -1.69
C PHE A 375 2.41 20.02 -2.05
N GLU A 376 2.91 20.50 -3.19
CA GLU A 376 2.74 21.88 -3.65
C GLU A 376 1.27 22.22 -3.91
N VAL A 377 0.51 21.32 -4.57
CA VAL A 377 -0.93 21.53 -4.79
C VAL A 377 -1.69 21.58 -3.46
N HIS A 378 -1.39 20.69 -2.52
CA HIS A 378 -2.02 20.72 -1.20
C HIS A 378 -1.69 21.99 -0.42
N ASN A 379 -0.46 22.47 -0.51
CA ASN A 379 -0.02 23.74 0.10
C ASN A 379 -0.74 24.94 -0.49
N GLU A 380 -0.85 25.01 -1.83
CA GLU A 380 -1.58 26.05 -2.53
C GLU A 380 -3.07 26.05 -2.14
N MET A 381 -3.65 24.86 -2.05
CA MET A 381 -5.08 24.70 -1.72
C MET A 381 -5.38 24.77 -0.23
N HIS A 382 -4.34 24.87 0.64
CA HIS A 382 -4.49 24.82 2.10
C HIS A 382 -5.25 23.58 2.59
N THR A 383 -4.82 22.42 2.12
CA THR A 383 -5.30 21.10 2.51
C THR A 383 -4.16 20.23 2.99
N VAL A 384 -4.44 19.06 3.57
CA VAL A 384 -3.44 18.19 4.18
C VAL A 384 -2.90 17.17 3.17
N PRO A 385 -1.58 17.17 2.85
CA PRO A 385 -0.93 16.07 2.14
C PRO A 385 -0.71 14.91 3.12
N GLY A 386 -1.74 14.09 3.33
CA GLY A 386 -1.81 13.17 4.45
C GLY A 386 -0.90 11.94 4.37
N GLY A 387 -0.40 11.56 3.19
CA GLY A 387 0.42 10.35 3.10
C GLY A 387 0.99 10.03 1.73
N VAL A 388 1.72 8.91 1.69
CA VAL A 388 2.32 8.33 0.49
C VAL A 388 2.04 6.84 0.37
N HIS A 389 1.95 6.33 -0.87
CA HIS A 389 1.64 4.94 -1.21
C HIS A 389 2.65 4.45 -2.25
N PHE A 390 3.58 3.57 -1.84
CA PHE A 390 4.70 3.13 -2.67
C PHE A 390 4.63 1.63 -3.01
N GLU A 391 5.07 1.27 -4.21
CA GLU A 391 5.45 -0.10 -4.55
C GLU A 391 6.95 -0.27 -4.35
N MET A 392 7.33 -1.09 -3.36
CA MET A 392 8.70 -1.24 -2.90
C MET A 392 8.97 -2.66 -2.38
N THR A 393 10.23 -3.01 -2.32
CA THR A 393 10.69 -4.28 -1.74
C THR A 393 11.92 -4.05 -0.87
N GLY A 394 12.15 -4.95 0.10
CA GLY A 394 13.39 -4.99 0.87
C GLY A 394 14.58 -5.56 0.10
N GLN A 395 14.39 -6.05 -1.13
CA GLN A 395 15.43 -6.64 -1.94
C GLN A 395 16.20 -5.58 -2.74
N ASN A 396 17.44 -5.94 -3.14
CA ASN A 396 18.27 -5.12 -4.00
C ASN A 396 17.92 -5.32 -5.49
N VAL A 397 16.71 -4.91 -5.88
CA VAL A 397 16.24 -5.01 -7.26
C VAL A 397 16.69 -3.82 -8.11
N THR A 398 16.73 -4.03 -9.45
CA THR A 398 17.03 -3.00 -10.45
C THR A 398 15.83 -2.74 -11.36
N GLU A 399 14.64 -2.54 -10.78
CA GLU A 399 13.37 -2.43 -11.51
C GLU A 399 13.01 -0.99 -11.88
N CYS A 400 13.42 0.01 -11.07
CA CYS A 400 13.23 1.43 -11.33
C CYS A 400 14.55 2.11 -11.71
N VAL A 401 14.51 2.94 -12.76
CA VAL A 401 15.67 3.70 -13.26
C VAL A 401 15.95 4.92 -12.39
N GLY A 402 17.23 5.20 -12.14
CA GLY A 402 17.69 6.32 -11.34
C GLY A 402 17.94 5.95 -9.88
N GLY A 403 18.01 6.97 -9.02
CA GLY A 403 18.43 6.83 -7.63
C GLY A 403 19.96 6.80 -7.51
N VAL A 404 20.43 6.82 -6.28
CA VAL A 404 21.85 6.98 -5.92
C VAL A 404 22.79 5.93 -6.55
N TYR A 405 22.28 4.72 -6.80
CA TYR A 405 23.06 3.67 -7.51
C TYR A 405 22.98 3.79 -9.03
N GLU A 406 22.39 4.85 -9.57
CA GLU A 406 22.30 5.13 -11.00
C GLU A 406 21.83 3.92 -11.82
N VAL A 407 20.77 3.22 -11.33
CA VAL A 407 20.14 2.17 -12.12
C VAL A 407 19.74 2.76 -13.47
N ASN A 408 20.20 2.16 -14.55
CA ASN A 408 19.91 2.61 -15.90
C ASN A 408 19.21 1.51 -16.72
N GLU A 409 18.71 1.84 -17.92
CA GLU A 409 17.97 0.88 -18.74
C GLU A 409 18.79 -0.35 -19.14
N ALA A 410 20.13 -0.25 -19.20
CA ALA A 410 20.98 -1.37 -19.59
C ALA A 410 21.12 -2.43 -18.50
N ASN A 411 21.02 -2.02 -17.23
CA ASN A 411 21.15 -2.94 -16.09
C ASN A 411 19.82 -3.33 -15.43
N LEU A 412 18.67 -2.95 -16.01
CA LEU A 412 17.36 -3.40 -15.52
C LEU A 412 17.26 -4.92 -15.39
N ALA A 413 17.81 -5.66 -16.35
CA ALA A 413 17.76 -7.13 -16.37
C ALA A 413 18.58 -7.82 -15.27
N ASP A 414 19.51 -7.13 -14.60
CA ASP A 414 20.44 -7.74 -13.65
C ASP A 414 19.71 -8.34 -12.44
N ARG A 415 18.70 -7.64 -11.92
CA ARG A 415 17.88 -8.06 -10.77
C ARG A 415 16.43 -7.59 -10.93
N TYR A 416 15.82 -7.94 -12.05
CA TYR A 416 14.41 -7.66 -12.33
C TYR A 416 13.56 -8.82 -11.84
N HIS A 417 13.02 -8.72 -10.62
CA HIS A 417 12.34 -9.83 -9.95
C HIS A 417 10.82 -9.71 -9.99
N THR A 418 10.28 -8.52 -10.27
CA THR A 418 8.83 -8.34 -10.30
C THR A 418 8.16 -9.14 -11.42
N HIS A 419 7.01 -9.72 -11.12
CA HIS A 419 6.16 -10.40 -12.11
C HIS A 419 5.05 -9.47 -12.65
N CYS A 420 4.94 -8.24 -12.14
CA CYS A 420 3.91 -7.27 -12.50
C CYS A 420 4.49 -5.91 -12.87
N ASP A 421 4.53 -4.97 -11.93
CA ASP A 421 5.04 -3.63 -12.15
C ASP A 421 6.31 -3.39 -11.32
N PRO A 422 7.24 -2.54 -11.78
CA PRO A 422 8.53 -2.31 -11.15
C PRO A 422 8.40 -1.73 -9.74
N ARG A 423 9.25 -2.18 -8.83
CA ARG A 423 9.30 -1.78 -7.43
C ARG A 423 10.57 -0.95 -7.14
N LEU A 424 10.47 -0.07 -6.16
CA LEU A 424 11.64 0.57 -5.58
C LEU A 424 12.44 -0.44 -4.76
N ASN A 425 13.76 -0.39 -4.85
CA ASN A 425 14.64 -1.07 -3.89
C ASN A 425 14.74 -0.28 -2.57
N ALA A 426 15.41 -0.84 -1.57
CA ALA A 426 15.51 -0.21 -0.27
C ALA A 426 16.20 1.16 -0.31
N THR A 427 17.24 1.35 -1.13
CA THR A 427 17.96 2.64 -1.25
C THR A 427 17.06 3.71 -1.86
N GLN A 428 16.38 3.40 -2.98
CA GLN A 428 15.42 4.31 -3.61
C GLN A 428 14.25 4.66 -2.66
N SER A 429 13.81 3.70 -1.86
CA SER A 429 12.77 3.90 -0.85
C SER A 429 13.20 4.88 0.24
N LEU A 430 14.44 4.77 0.73
CA LEU A 430 14.99 5.70 1.72
C LEU A 430 15.22 7.10 1.12
N GLU A 431 15.69 7.20 -0.13
CA GLU A 431 15.83 8.47 -0.84
C GLU A 431 14.49 9.23 -0.91
N LEU A 432 13.40 8.51 -1.24
CA LEU A 432 12.06 9.09 -1.21
C LEU A 432 11.60 9.46 0.21
N ALA A 433 11.94 8.67 1.21
CA ALA A 433 11.59 9.00 2.59
C ALA A 433 12.25 10.30 3.05
N PHE A 434 13.51 10.54 2.70
CA PHE A 434 14.19 11.82 2.99
C PHE A 434 13.54 12.99 2.25
N LEU A 435 13.23 12.83 0.96
CA LEU A 435 12.49 13.85 0.21
C LEU A 435 11.16 14.22 0.89
N VAL A 436 10.36 13.22 1.25
CA VAL A 436 9.06 13.45 1.91
C VAL A 436 9.25 14.10 3.28
N ALA A 437 10.27 13.70 4.04
CA ALA A 437 10.61 14.28 5.34
C ALA A 437 10.95 15.78 5.21
N ASP A 438 11.74 16.16 4.21
CA ASP A 438 12.09 17.56 3.92
C ASP A 438 10.83 18.37 3.56
N LEU A 439 9.96 17.85 2.69
CA LEU A 439 8.69 18.51 2.31
C LEU A 439 7.75 18.71 3.51
N LEU A 440 7.68 17.73 4.41
CA LEU A 440 6.89 17.83 5.65
C LEU A 440 7.47 18.88 6.61
N ALA A 441 8.80 18.95 6.76
CA ALA A 441 9.48 19.95 7.57
C ALA A 441 9.24 21.37 7.03
N GLU A 442 9.32 21.57 5.72
CA GLU A 442 9.00 22.83 5.04
C GLU A 442 7.56 23.25 5.30
N ASN A 443 6.60 22.34 5.16
CA ASN A 443 5.18 22.61 5.42
C ASN A 443 4.94 23.08 6.85
N ARG A 444 5.55 22.43 7.83
CA ARG A 444 5.46 22.81 9.25
C ARG A 444 6.01 24.22 9.48
N THR A 445 7.16 24.52 8.88
CA THR A 445 7.80 25.83 9.02
C THR A 445 6.94 26.94 8.41
N ASN A 446 6.32 26.68 7.24
CA ASN A 446 5.43 27.63 6.58
C ASN A 446 4.15 27.88 7.37
N LEU A 447 3.58 26.83 8.00
CA LEU A 447 2.42 26.95 8.86
C LEU A 447 2.73 27.79 10.12
N ALA A 448 3.86 27.54 10.77
CA ALA A 448 4.31 28.31 11.94
C ALA A 448 4.51 29.81 11.63
N LYS A 449 5.14 30.13 10.48
CA LYS A 449 5.31 31.53 10.04
C LYS A 449 3.98 32.23 9.80
N LYS A 450 2.97 31.53 9.25
CA LYS A 450 1.62 32.13 9.03
C LYS A 450 0.89 32.40 10.35
N ILE A 451 1.02 31.53 11.36
CA ILE A 451 0.41 31.73 12.67
C ILE A 451 1.00 32.99 13.35
N VAL A 452 2.34 33.15 13.30
CA VAL A 452 3.04 34.33 13.87
C VAL A 452 2.68 35.62 13.11
N ALA A 453 2.40 35.53 11.81
CA ALA A 453 2.05 36.73 11.00
C ALA A 453 0.58 37.20 11.22
N VAL A 454 -0.28 36.40 11.82
CA VAL A 454 -1.70 36.70 12.09
C VAL A 454 -1.94 37.04 13.57
N SER A 455 -1.01 36.70 14.45
CA SER A 455 -0.98 37.10 15.88
C SER A 455 -0.32 38.47 16.06
#